data_3b08cb6e69c1967c990c2ab04e1f795b
#
_entry.id   3b08cb6e69c1967c990c2ab04e1f795b
#
_cell.length_a   1.000
_cell.length_b   1.000
_cell.length_c   1.000
_cell.angle_alpha   90.00
_cell.angle_beta   90.00
_cell.angle_gamma   90.00
#
_symmetry.space_group_name_H-M   'P 1'
#
loop_
_entity.id
_entity.type
_entity.pdbx_description
1 polymer ?
#
loop_
_entity_poly.entity_id
_entity_poly.type
_entity_poly.pdbx_seq_one_letter_code
_entity_poly.pdbx_strand_id
1 'polypeptide(L)'
;MIYLDNAASTQIHEDVLEAMLPYLKEQYGNPSSIHRYGRLANKAIEKARKQIAMLINADSSEILLTSGGTESNNTALYGIAEKKPHSQIITSSIEHDAILEPCKKLAKDGFDVIYLPVDTHGVVNLSVLKNSLSDNTCLVSIMFGNNEMGTVEPIAQIAQLCNEQNIPFHTDAVQAVGKIPIDVKKLGVDLLSISSHKINGPKGIGALYIRKGIDINPIILGGGQEHGLRSGTENVANIVGFGKACELAKLNLSDNISHMKKLRDYLVAKILREIPSVILNGHVENRLPNNAHFTFLGVAGEDLIIKLDEYGIAASTGSACSVHTQKASHVLQAMGFSHEQITGSLRLTLGLFNNQQQIDETVNILKKVTAELRSVSPFKEKYSFN
;
A
#
# COMPACT_ATOMS: atom_id res chain seq x y z
N MET A 1 5.23 -11.60 21.39
CA MET A 1 4.32 -11.55 20.22
C MET A 1 5.16 -11.30 18.98
N ILE A 2 4.95 -12.08 17.93
CA ILE A 2 5.62 -11.92 16.63
C ILE A 2 4.62 -11.25 15.68
N TYR A 3 4.98 -10.07 15.14
CA TYR A 3 4.09 -9.30 14.27
C TYR A 3 4.55 -9.44 12.81
N LEU A 4 3.76 -10.15 11.99
CA LEU A 4 4.00 -10.43 10.57
C LEU A 4 2.86 -9.89 9.69
N ASP A 5 2.24 -8.79 10.11
CA ASP A 5 1.17 -8.10 9.35
C ASP A 5 1.50 -6.63 9.06
N ASN A 6 2.77 -6.38 8.70
CA ASN A 6 3.28 -5.02 8.41
C ASN A 6 2.67 -4.39 7.13
N ALA A 7 2.01 -5.16 6.28
CA ALA A 7 1.24 -4.62 5.16
C ALA A 7 -0.10 -4.00 5.60
N ALA A 8 -0.69 -4.46 6.72
CA ALA A 8 -1.88 -3.85 7.29
C ALA A 8 -1.56 -2.55 8.03
N SER A 9 -0.54 -2.56 8.90
CA SER A 9 -0.01 -1.37 9.59
C SER A 9 1.37 -1.68 10.15
N THR A 10 2.23 -0.68 10.32
CA THR A 10 3.53 -0.86 10.98
C THR A 10 3.54 -0.25 12.37
N GLN A 11 4.42 -0.77 13.24
CA GLN A 11 4.69 -0.16 14.53
C GLN A 11 5.31 1.23 14.31
N ILE A 12 4.86 2.23 15.06
CA ILE A 12 5.48 3.57 15.03
C ILE A 12 6.92 3.48 15.53
N HIS A 13 7.84 4.18 14.85
CA HIS A 13 9.24 4.27 15.29
C HIS A 13 9.34 5.21 16.50
N GLU A 14 10.24 4.91 17.45
CA GLU A 14 10.39 5.70 18.67
C GLU A 14 10.73 7.16 18.39
N ASP A 15 11.73 7.43 17.53
CA ASP A 15 12.08 8.78 17.10
C ASP A 15 10.90 9.54 16.45
N VAL A 16 9.98 8.83 15.81
CA VAL A 16 8.78 9.43 15.24
C VAL A 16 7.84 9.87 16.35
N LEU A 17 7.60 9.00 17.32
CA LEU A 17 6.77 9.32 18.48
C LEU A 17 7.35 10.51 19.26
N GLU A 18 8.66 10.51 19.54
CA GLU A 18 9.33 11.61 20.20
C GLU A 18 9.21 12.94 19.44
N ALA A 19 9.32 12.90 18.11
CA ALA A 19 9.16 14.10 17.28
C ALA A 19 7.73 14.68 17.34
N MET A 20 6.72 13.86 17.58
CA MET A 20 5.31 14.27 17.70
C MET A 20 4.98 14.91 19.06
N LEU A 21 5.59 14.43 20.14
CA LEU A 21 5.23 14.81 21.51
C LEU A 21 5.19 16.32 21.77
N PRO A 22 6.15 17.16 21.31
CA PRO A 22 6.08 18.60 21.51
C PRO A 22 4.80 19.26 20.95
N TYR A 23 4.29 18.74 19.81
CA TYR A 23 3.11 19.29 19.13
C TYR A 23 1.81 18.79 19.74
N LEU A 24 1.85 17.77 20.57
CA LEU A 24 0.71 17.27 21.34
C LEU A 24 0.60 17.96 22.73
N LYS A 25 1.73 18.43 23.29
CA LYS A 25 1.78 18.95 24.66
C LYS A 25 1.94 20.46 24.73
N GLU A 26 2.86 21.04 23.97
CA GLU A 26 3.35 22.41 24.16
C GLU A 26 3.08 23.31 22.97
N GLN A 27 3.23 22.82 21.73
CA GLN A 27 3.16 23.60 20.49
C GLN A 27 1.82 23.37 19.78
N TYR A 28 0.72 23.61 20.48
CA TYR A 28 -0.67 23.35 20.04
C TYR A 28 -1.27 24.47 19.18
N GLY A 29 -0.48 25.44 18.73
CA GLY A 29 -0.97 26.58 17.96
C GLY A 29 -1.55 26.19 16.61
N ASN A 30 -2.64 26.89 16.21
CA ASN A 30 -3.19 26.72 14.86
C ASN A 30 -2.21 27.28 13.82
N PRO A 31 -1.80 26.51 12.80
CA PRO A 31 -0.82 26.94 11.79
C PRO A 31 -1.21 28.20 11.01
N SER A 32 -2.52 28.47 10.88
CA SER A 32 -3.03 29.68 10.20
C SER A 32 -2.92 30.97 11.02
N SER A 33 -2.57 30.87 12.33
CA SER A 33 -2.48 32.04 13.21
C SER A 33 -1.18 32.82 12.99
N ILE A 34 -1.28 34.16 12.99
CA ILE A 34 -0.13 35.07 12.77
C ILE A 34 0.80 35.18 13.98
N HIS A 35 0.39 34.78 15.18
CA HIS A 35 1.20 34.83 16.38
C HIS A 35 2.28 33.72 16.41
N ARG A 36 3.20 33.80 17.37
CA ARG A 36 4.37 32.92 17.48
C ARG A 36 4.02 31.42 17.43
N TYR A 37 2.97 30.98 18.14
CA TYR A 37 2.58 29.56 18.15
C TYR A 37 2.15 29.07 16.77
N GLY A 38 1.35 29.88 16.02
CA GLY A 38 0.95 29.52 14.66
C GLY A 38 2.15 29.43 13.71
N ARG A 39 3.06 30.43 13.76
CA ARG A 39 4.27 30.40 12.92
C ARG A 39 5.18 29.21 13.21
N LEU A 40 5.29 28.77 14.46
CA LEU A 40 6.08 27.55 14.82
C LEU A 40 5.43 26.29 14.24
N ALA A 41 4.09 26.17 14.36
CA ALA A 41 3.34 25.05 13.80
C ALA A 41 3.47 25.01 12.27
N ASN A 42 3.28 26.16 11.59
CA ASN A 42 3.44 26.25 10.13
C ASN A 42 4.86 25.86 9.69
N LYS A 43 5.89 26.37 10.38
CA LYS A 43 7.29 26.00 10.08
C LYS A 43 7.55 24.50 10.23
N ALA A 44 6.91 23.84 11.19
CA ALA A 44 7.00 22.40 11.39
C ALA A 44 6.33 21.61 10.25
N ILE A 45 5.16 22.06 9.80
CA ILE A 45 4.47 21.50 8.63
C ILE A 45 5.35 21.57 7.39
N GLU A 46 5.92 22.75 7.10
CA GLU A 46 6.75 22.94 5.92
C GLU A 46 8.07 22.15 5.99
N LYS A 47 8.62 21.93 7.17
CA LYS A 47 9.76 21.02 7.36
C LYS A 47 9.36 19.57 7.03
N ALA A 48 8.25 19.11 7.56
CA ALA A 48 7.74 17.76 7.32
C ALA A 48 7.40 17.54 5.82
N ARG A 49 6.77 18.53 5.16
CA ARG A 49 6.50 18.50 3.72
C ARG A 49 7.76 18.31 2.89
N LYS A 50 8.85 19.00 3.24
CA LYS A 50 10.17 18.81 2.60
C LYS A 50 10.73 17.40 2.82
N GLN A 51 10.58 16.83 4.02
CA GLN A 51 11.05 15.48 4.34
C GLN A 51 10.27 14.42 3.53
N ILE A 52 8.95 14.61 3.37
CA ILE A 52 8.10 13.75 2.53
C ILE A 52 8.55 13.84 1.07
N ALA A 53 8.70 15.05 0.53
CA ALA A 53 9.15 15.29 -0.84
C ALA A 53 10.52 14.64 -1.13
N MET A 54 11.47 14.77 -0.21
CA MET A 54 12.81 14.19 -0.35
C MET A 54 12.79 12.66 -0.47
N LEU A 55 11.86 11.97 0.18
CA LEU A 55 11.78 10.50 0.12
C LEU A 55 11.51 9.99 -1.30
N ILE A 56 10.71 10.73 -2.07
CA ILE A 56 10.29 10.36 -3.44
C ILE A 56 10.94 11.21 -4.54
N ASN A 57 11.92 12.07 -4.20
CA ASN A 57 12.60 13.01 -5.11
C ASN A 57 11.64 14.02 -5.79
N ALA A 58 10.64 14.51 -5.05
CA ALA A 58 9.72 15.56 -5.45
C ALA A 58 10.15 16.95 -4.95
N ASP A 59 9.51 18.00 -5.44
CA ASP A 59 9.56 19.32 -4.85
C ASP A 59 8.51 19.43 -3.73
N SER A 60 8.79 20.19 -2.67
CA SER A 60 7.85 20.29 -1.55
C SER A 60 6.50 20.92 -1.93
N SER A 61 6.47 21.78 -2.94
CA SER A 61 5.24 22.37 -3.49
C SER A 61 4.33 21.38 -4.23
N GLU A 62 4.84 20.16 -4.49
CA GLU A 62 4.09 19.09 -5.16
C GLU A 62 3.47 18.10 -4.16
N ILE A 63 3.58 18.36 -2.86
CA ILE A 63 3.07 17.49 -1.80
C ILE A 63 1.81 18.10 -1.19
N LEU A 64 0.69 17.41 -1.34
CA LEU A 64 -0.58 17.68 -0.68
C LEU A 64 -0.72 16.75 0.53
N LEU A 65 -0.91 17.31 1.72
CA LEU A 65 -1.13 16.52 2.94
C LEU A 65 -2.59 16.07 3.05
N THR A 66 -2.80 14.80 3.37
CA THR A 66 -4.11 14.15 3.46
C THR A 66 -4.23 13.36 4.76
N SER A 67 -5.40 12.78 5.05
CA SER A 67 -5.57 11.91 6.23
C SER A 67 -5.04 10.48 6.04
N GLY A 68 -4.57 10.12 4.85
CA GLY A 68 -4.05 8.77 4.55
C GLY A 68 -4.19 8.39 3.09
N GLY A 69 -3.79 7.16 2.76
CA GLY A 69 -3.82 6.65 1.38
C GLY A 69 -5.21 6.70 0.74
N THR A 70 -6.26 6.39 1.50
CA THR A 70 -7.64 6.42 0.99
C THR A 70 -8.06 7.82 0.54
N GLU A 71 -7.78 8.86 1.35
CA GLU A 71 -8.07 10.23 0.94
C GLU A 71 -7.21 10.64 -0.27
N SER A 72 -5.91 10.28 -0.28
CA SER A 72 -5.03 10.57 -1.42
C SER A 72 -5.55 9.96 -2.72
N ASN A 73 -5.93 8.69 -2.70
CA ASN A 73 -6.48 7.97 -3.85
C ASN A 73 -7.81 8.60 -4.33
N ASN A 74 -8.72 8.92 -3.41
CA ASN A 74 -9.97 9.59 -3.76
C ASN A 74 -9.71 10.98 -4.35
N THR A 75 -8.78 11.75 -3.77
CA THR A 75 -8.42 13.08 -4.29
C THR A 75 -7.83 12.99 -5.71
N ALA A 76 -6.99 12.00 -5.99
CA ALA A 76 -6.46 11.79 -7.33
C ALA A 76 -7.59 11.43 -8.33
N LEU A 77 -8.46 10.48 -7.98
CA LEU A 77 -9.53 10.02 -8.86
C LEU A 77 -10.58 11.10 -9.12
N TYR A 78 -11.23 11.60 -8.06
CA TYR A 78 -12.30 12.61 -8.22
C TYR A 78 -11.75 13.95 -8.69
N GLY A 79 -10.59 14.38 -8.18
CA GLY A 79 -9.99 15.66 -8.55
C GLY A 79 -9.66 15.78 -10.04
N ILE A 80 -9.31 14.67 -10.70
CA ILE A 80 -9.12 14.63 -12.16
C ILE A 80 -10.45 14.39 -12.88
N ALA A 81 -11.25 13.40 -12.44
CA ALA A 81 -12.48 13.00 -13.12
C ALA A 81 -13.48 14.17 -13.27
N GLU A 82 -13.67 14.97 -12.23
CA GLU A 82 -14.59 16.11 -12.25
C GLU A 82 -14.25 17.19 -13.30
N LYS A 83 -13.00 17.21 -13.80
CA LYS A 83 -12.59 18.15 -14.86
C LYS A 83 -13.01 17.72 -16.26
N LYS A 84 -13.26 16.43 -16.48
CA LYS A 84 -13.70 15.87 -17.75
C LYS A 84 -14.83 14.86 -17.53
N PRO A 85 -16.08 15.34 -17.23
CA PRO A 85 -17.22 14.46 -17.01
C PRO A 85 -17.47 13.49 -18.15
N HIS A 86 -17.97 12.31 -17.81
CA HIS A 86 -18.30 11.23 -18.77
C HIS A 86 -17.11 10.70 -19.59
N SER A 87 -15.90 10.96 -19.11
CA SER A 87 -14.68 10.42 -19.73
C SER A 87 -14.36 9.01 -19.27
N GLN A 88 -13.29 8.45 -19.81
CA GLN A 88 -12.80 7.12 -19.47
C GLN A 88 -11.76 7.18 -18.36
N ILE A 89 -11.86 6.25 -17.40
CA ILE A 89 -10.86 5.98 -16.36
C ILE A 89 -10.38 4.55 -16.53
N ILE A 90 -9.07 4.34 -16.51
CA ILE A 90 -8.48 3.00 -16.60
C ILE A 90 -7.79 2.67 -15.27
N THR A 91 -8.09 1.52 -14.72
CA THR A 91 -7.48 1.00 -13.48
C THR A 91 -7.21 -0.50 -13.59
N SER A 92 -6.60 -1.13 -12.58
CA SER A 92 -6.40 -2.57 -12.60
C SER A 92 -7.47 -3.32 -11.79
N SER A 93 -7.67 -4.61 -12.07
CA SER A 93 -8.58 -5.47 -11.33
C SER A 93 -8.08 -5.86 -9.95
N ILE A 94 -6.82 -5.54 -9.61
CA ILE A 94 -6.14 -5.91 -8.35
C ILE A 94 -5.91 -4.73 -7.41
N GLU A 95 -6.50 -3.57 -7.68
CA GLU A 95 -6.36 -2.38 -6.85
C GLU A 95 -6.91 -2.57 -5.43
N HIS A 96 -6.42 -1.73 -4.52
CA HIS A 96 -7.02 -1.61 -3.20
C HIS A 96 -8.45 -1.01 -3.30
N ASP A 97 -9.33 -1.34 -2.33
CA ASP A 97 -10.70 -0.81 -2.27
C ASP A 97 -10.77 0.72 -2.30
N ALA A 98 -9.72 1.42 -1.85
CA ALA A 98 -9.60 2.88 -1.93
C ALA A 98 -9.51 3.42 -3.38
N ILE A 99 -9.31 2.55 -4.37
CA ILE A 99 -9.41 2.83 -5.81
C ILE A 99 -10.66 2.19 -6.39
N LEU A 100 -10.92 0.90 -6.08
CA LEU A 100 -12.04 0.16 -6.68
C LEU A 100 -13.41 0.76 -6.33
N GLU A 101 -13.64 1.12 -5.07
CA GLU A 101 -14.94 1.67 -4.66
C GLU A 101 -15.21 3.07 -5.25
N PRO A 102 -14.25 4.02 -5.24
CA PRO A 102 -14.37 5.26 -6.02
C PRO A 102 -14.63 5.02 -7.51
N CYS A 103 -13.92 4.10 -8.15
CA CYS A 103 -14.14 3.76 -9.56
C CYS A 103 -15.55 3.21 -9.81
N LYS A 104 -16.07 2.33 -8.95
CA LYS A 104 -17.47 1.85 -9.03
C LYS A 104 -18.48 2.99 -8.87
N LYS A 105 -18.20 3.96 -8.00
CA LYS A 105 -19.06 5.15 -7.84
C LYS A 105 -19.01 6.03 -9.08
N LEU A 106 -17.83 6.31 -9.61
CA LEU A 106 -17.66 7.09 -10.84
C LEU A 106 -18.36 6.43 -12.04
N ALA A 107 -18.30 5.09 -12.15
CA ALA A 107 -19.07 4.36 -13.17
C ALA A 107 -20.58 4.58 -13.06
N LYS A 108 -21.13 4.60 -11.84
CA LYS A 108 -22.55 4.95 -11.60
C LYS A 108 -22.87 6.41 -11.94
N ASP A 109 -21.88 7.29 -11.85
CA ASP A 109 -22.00 8.71 -12.18
C ASP A 109 -21.77 9.01 -13.69
N GLY A 110 -21.63 7.94 -14.51
CA GLY A 110 -21.59 8.03 -15.97
C GLY A 110 -20.18 8.07 -16.58
N PHE A 111 -19.13 7.74 -15.83
CA PHE A 111 -17.79 7.53 -16.37
C PHE A 111 -17.64 6.12 -16.96
N ASP A 112 -16.85 5.99 -18.03
CA ASP A 112 -16.45 4.69 -18.58
C ASP A 112 -15.24 4.17 -17.80
N VAL A 113 -15.42 3.14 -16.97
CA VAL A 113 -14.33 2.59 -16.14
C VAL A 113 -13.88 1.23 -16.68
N ILE A 114 -12.63 1.18 -17.13
CA ILE A 114 -11.98 -0.05 -17.59
C ILE A 114 -11.11 -0.62 -16.47
N TYR A 115 -11.35 -1.90 -16.13
CA TYR A 115 -10.53 -2.68 -15.20
C TYR A 115 -9.60 -3.61 -16.00
N LEU A 116 -8.32 -3.29 -16.05
CA LEU A 116 -7.32 -4.09 -16.76
C LEU A 116 -7.15 -5.45 -16.07
N PRO A 117 -7.12 -6.53 -16.86
CA PRO A 117 -6.77 -7.84 -16.34
C PRO A 117 -5.28 -7.91 -16.00
N VAL A 118 -4.94 -8.84 -15.12
CA VAL A 118 -3.56 -9.18 -14.74
C VAL A 118 -3.26 -10.63 -15.13
N ASP A 119 -1.97 -10.95 -15.17
CA ASP A 119 -1.51 -12.32 -15.35
C ASP A 119 -1.56 -13.13 -14.04
N THR A 120 -1.13 -14.38 -14.08
CA THR A 120 -1.08 -15.28 -12.90
C THR A 120 -0.09 -14.84 -11.82
N HIS A 121 0.76 -13.86 -12.09
CA HIS A 121 1.67 -13.23 -11.13
C HIS A 121 1.14 -11.91 -10.59
N GLY A 122 -0.01 -11.45 -11.08
CA GLY A 122 -0.62 -10.19 -10.69
C GLY A 122 0.02 -8.98 -11.36
N VAL A 123 0.54 -9.12 -12.60
CA VAL A 123 1.13 -8.04 -13.38
C VAL A 123 0.16 -7.60 -14.47
N VAL A 124 -0.03 -6.28 -14.61
CA VAL A 124 -0.89 -5.68 -15.65
C VAL A 124 -0.30 -5.91 -17.05
N ASN A 125 -1.16 -6.27 -18.01
CA ASN A 125 -0.74 -6.45 -19.41
C ASN A 125 -0.62 -5.08 -20.11
N LEU A 126 0.62 -4.67 -20.42
CA LEU A 126 0.90 -3.39 -21.08
C LEU A 126 0.29 -3.27 -22.47
N SER A 127 0.15 -4.38 -23.20
CA SER A 127 -0.48 -4.35 -24.54
C SER A 127 -1.99 -4.07 -24.42
N VAL A 128 -2.66 -4.65 -23.40
CA VAL A 128 -4.07 -4.36 -23.12
C VAL A 128 -4.22 -2.90 -22.70
N LEU A 129 -3.36 -2.39 -21.80
CA LEU A 129 -3.37 -0.97 -21.42
C LEU A 129 -3.23 -0.09 -22.67
N LYS A 130 -2.21 -0.30 -23.50
CA LYS A 130 -1.96 0.50 -24.72
C LYS A 130 -3.17 0.56 -25.64
N ASN A 131 -3.85 -0.57 -25.84
CA ASN A 131 -5.04 -0.67 -26.70
C ASN A 131 -6.30 -0.06 -26.06
N SER A 132 -6.31 0.14 -24.74
CA SER A 132 -7.43 0.75 -24.02
C SER A 132 -7.33 2.26 -23.90
N LEU A 133 -6.12 2.84 -24.12
CA LEU A 133 -5.93 4.29 -24.11
C LEU A 133 -6.65 4.95 -25.29
N SER A 134 -7.31 6.07 -25.04
CA SER A 134 -8.04 6.85 -26.05
C SER A 134 -8.03 8.34 -25.71
N ASP A 135 -8.40 9.20 -26.66
CA ASP A 135 -8.56 10.65 -26.44
C ASP A 135 -9.60 10.97 -25.36
N ASN A 136 -10.50 10.03 -25.07
CA ASN A 136 -11.49 10.18 -23.99
C ASN A 136 -10.95 9.75 -22.62
N THR A 137 -9.79 9.14 -22.52
CA THR A 137 -9.18 8.75 -21.25
C THR A 137 -8.77 10.01 -20.47
N CYS A 138 -9.26 10.18 -19.24
CA CYS A 138 -8.89 11.29 -18.39
C CYS A 138 -7.87 10.92 -17.32
N LEU A 139 -7.79 9.64 -16.95
CA LEU A 139 -6.89 9.15 -15.91
C LEU A 139 -6.60 7.66 -16.09
N VAL A 140 -5.35 7.28 -15.90
CA VAL A 140 -4.92 5.91 -15.62
C VAL A 140 -4.50 5.84 -14.15
N SER A 141 -4.96 4.84 -13.39
CA SER A 141 -4.60 4.65 -11.99
C SER A 141 -4.23 3.19 -11.74
N ILE A 142 -2.95 2.90 -11.52
CA ILE A 142 -2.41 1.55 -11.29
C ILE A 142 -1.55 1.58 -10.03
N MET A 143 -1.78 0.66 -9.10
CA MET A 143 -0.98 0.55 -7.89
C MET A 143 0.48 0.20 -8.20
N PHE A 144 1.41 0.71 -7.38
CA PHE A 144 2.82 0.43 -7.56
C PHE A 144 3.21 -0.98 -7.08
N GLY A 145 2.66 -1.39 -5.96
CA GLY A 145 2.92 -2.71 -5.39
C GLY A 145 1.70 -3.24 -4.68
N ASN A 146 1.33 -4.47 -4.99
CA ASN A 146 0.10 -5.05 -4.46
C ASN A 146 0.23 -5.37 -2.96
N ASN A 147 -0.77 -5.00 -2.19
CA ASN A 147 -0.81 -5.16 -0.72
C ASN A 147 -1.02 -6.62 -0.28
N GLU A 148 -1.55 -7.47 -1.13
CA GLU A 148 -1.74 -8.91 -0.85
C GLU A 148 -0.52 -9.71 -1.33
N MET A 149 -0.27 -9.73 -2.64
CA MET A 149 0.75 -10.54 -3.30
C MET A 149 2.17 -9.99 -3.15
N GLY A 150 2.29 -8.68 -3.00
CA GLY A 150 3.58 -8.01 -3.02
C GLY A 150 4.14 -7.78 -4.43
N THR A 151 3.51 -8.22 -5.50
CA THR A 151 3.95 -7.98 -6.88
C THR A 151 4.09 -6.49 -7.15
N VAL A 152 5.18 -6.11 -7.83
CA VAL A 152 5.49 -4.73 -8.21
C VAL A 152 5.17 -4.54 -9.68
N GLU A 153 4.37 -3.52 -9.99
CA GLU A 153 3.93 -3.17 -11.33
C GLU A 153 5.01 -2.40 -12.11
N PRO A 154 5.04 -2.50 -13.45
CA PRO A 154 6.02 -1.82 -14.30
C PRO A 154 5.69 -0.32 -14.49
N ILE A 155 5.67 0.45 -13.41
CA ILE A 155 5.17 1.84 -13.33
C ILE A 155 5.82 2.76 -14.36
N ALA A 156 7.15 2.67 -14.57
CA ALA A 156 7.82 3.52 -15.56
C ALA A 156 7.34 3.27 -16.99
N GLN A 157 7.05 2.02 -17.36
CA GLN A 157 6.53 1.68 -18.68
C GLN A 157 5.06 2.11 -18.83
N ILE A 158 4.26 2.00 -17.76
CA ILE A 158 2.87 2.50 -17.74
C ILE A 158 2.87 4.02 -17.90
N ALA A 159 3.70 4.73 -17.12
CA ALA A 159 3.84 6.18 -17.18
C ALA A 159 4.27 6.63 -18.59
N GLN A 160 5.20 5.93 -19.23
CA GLN A 160 5.62 6.23 -20.60
C GLN A 160 4.43 6.16 -21.56
N LEU A 161 3.64 5.07 -21.54
CA LEU A 161 2.47 4.92 -22.41
C LEU A 161 1.43 6.04 -22.18
N CYS A 162 1.19 6.44 -20.95
CA CYS A 162 0.28 7.52 -20.62
C CYS A 162 0.81 8.88 -21.09
N ASN A 163 2.10 9.16 -20.87
CA ASN A 163 2.74 10.40 -21.24
C ASN A 163 2.80 10.60 -22.78
N GLU A 164 2.98 9.54 -23.56
CA GLU A 164 2.93 9.58 -25.03
C GLU A 164 1.58 10.09 -25.57
N GLN A 165 0.51 9.97 -24.78
CA GLN A 165 -0.85 10.44 -25.12
C GLN A 165 -1.32 11.62 -24.26
N ASN A 166 -0.43 12.21 -23.43
CA ASN A 166 -0.76 13.29 -22.50
C ASN A 166 -1.92 12.94 -21.53
N ILE A 167 -2.02 11.67 -21.13
CA ILE A 167 -3.01 11.19 -20.16
C ILE A 167 -2.39 11.22 -18.77
N PRO A 168 -2.98 11.87 -17.77
CA PRO A 168 -2.53 11.84 -16.38
C PRO A 168 -2.44 10.42 -15.83
N PHE A 169 -1.32 10.11 -15.15
CA PHE A 169 -1.09 8.82 -14.53
C PHE A 169 -0.92 8.93 -13.02
N HIS A 170 -1.81 8.25 -12.28
CA HIS A 170 -1.76 8.07 -10.83
C HIS A 170 -1.24 6.68 -10.46
N THR A 171 -0.44 6.60 -9.41
CA THR A 171 -0.06 5.33 -8.78
C THR A 171 -0.31 5.33 -7.28
N ASP A 172 -1.03 4.32 -6.78
CA ASP A 172 -1.09 4.03 -5.35
C ASP A 172 0.24 3.38 -4.92
N ALA A 173 1.12 4.19 -4.33
CA ALA A 173 2.43 3.75 -3.84
C ALA A 173 2.46 3.47 -2.33
N VAL A 174 1.30 3.36 -1.69
CA VAL A 174 1.16 3.15 -0.23
C VAL A 174 1.96 1.96 0.26
N GLN A 175 2.04 0.87 -0.50
CA GLN A 175 2.84 -0.30 -0.14
C GLN A 175 4.30 -0.22 -0.59
N ALA A 176 4.64 0.66 -1.53
CA ALA A 176 5.95 0.73 -2.17
C ALA A 176 6.90 1.74 -1.50
N VAL A 177 6.39 2.92 -1.11
CA VAL A 177 7.18 3.98 -0.47
C VAL A 177 7.88 3.46 0.79
N GLY A 178 9.18 3.77 0.92
CA GLY A 178 10.02 3.32 2.03
C GLY A 178 10.44 1.84 1.97
N LYS A 179 10.01 1.08 0.94
CA LYS A 179 10.36 -0.34 0.75
C LYS A 179 11.08 -0.61 -0.58
N ILE A 180 10.90 0.25 -1.57
CA ILE A 180 11.67 0.26 -2.83
C ILE A 180 12.08 1.70 -3.15
N PRO A 181 13.15 1.91 -3.93
CA PRO A 181 13.54 3.26 -4.36
C PRO A 181 12.45 3.87 -5.25
N ILE A 182 12.01 5.08 -4.90
CA ILE A 182 11.04 5.84 -5.71
C ILE A 182 11.65 7.20 -6.06
N ASP A 183 11.63 7.52 -7.35
CA ASP A 183 12.02 8.79 -7.92
C ASP A 183 10.93 9.21 -8.91
N VAL A 184 10.02 10.09 -8.48
CA VAL A 184 8.86 10.47 -9.28
C VAL A 184 9.24 11.12 -10.61
N LYS A 185 10.40 11.81 -10.65
CA LYS A 185 10.92 12.46 -11.88
C LYS A 185 11.39 11.45 -12.91
N LYS A 186 12.03 10.35 -12.45
CA LYS A 186 12.47 9.24 -13.32
C LYS A 186 11.33 8.33 -13.72
N LEU A 187 10.37 8.10 -12.83
CA LEU A 187 9.20 7.27 -13.11
C LEU A 187 8.24 7.93 -14.10
N GLY A 188 8.19 9.27 -14.10
CA GLY A 188 7.30 10.02 -14.99
C GLY A 188 5.83 9.97 -14.57
N VAL A 189 5.53 9.70 -13.29
CA VAL A 189 4.18 9.69 -12.73
C VAL A 189 3.68 11.12 -12.49
N ASP A 190 2.38 11.33 -12.60
CA ASP A 190 1.73 12.63 -12.38
C ASP A 190 1.18 12.77 -10.97
N LEU A 191 0.65 11.68 -10.41
CA LEU A 191 0.11 11.62 -9.06
C LEU A 191 0.60 10.35 -8.37
N LEU A 192 0.92 10.45 -7.05
CA LEU A 192 1.38 9.30 -6.28
C LEU A 192 0.87 9.40 -4.84
N SER A 193 0.16 8.36 -4.39
CA SER A 193 -0.40 8.29 -3.04
C SER A 193 0.55 7.63 -2.04
N ILE A 194 0.63 8.20 -0.83
CA ILE A 194 1.47 7.72 0.28
C ILE A 194 0.64 7.67 1.56
N SER A 195 0.95 6.70 2.44
CA SER A 195 0.37 6.60 3.78
C SER A 195 1.45 6.39 4.84
N SER A 196 1.43 7.22 5.87
CA SER A 196 2.46 7.27 6.91
C SER A 196 2.58 5.96 7.70
N HIS A 197 1.44 5.33 8.07
CA HIS A 197 1.44 4.12 8.89
C HIS A 197 1.98 2.86 8.19
N LYS A 198 2.36 2.95 6.92
CA LYS A 198 3.02 1.86 6.19
C LYS A 198 4.56 1.97 6.21
N ILE A 199 5.09 3.07 6.77
CA ILE A 199 6.52 3.37 6.89
C ILE A 199 6.92 3.76 8.31
N ASN A 200 6.34 3.12 9.31
CA ASN A 200 6.61 3.33 10.73
C ASN A 200 6.27 4.75 11.25
N GLY A 201 5.34 5.43 10.57
CA GLY A 201 4.75 6.68 10.99
C GLY A 201 3.36 6.53 11.63
N PRO A 202 2.73 7.65 12.06
CA PRO A 202 1.41 7.64 12.67
C PRO A 202 0.29 7.28 11.67
N LYS A 203 -0.81 6.71 12.19
CA LYS A 203 -2.07 6.57 11.45
C LYS A 203 -2.75 7.94 11.30
N GLY A 204 -3.67 8.06 10.35
CA GLY A 204 -4.49 9.26 10.18
C GLY A 204 -3.76 10.41 9.47
N ILE A 205 -2.68 10.12 8.75
CA ILE A 205 -1.94 11.05 7.91
C ILE A 205 -1.36 10.35 6.68
N GLY A 206 -1.39 11.04 5.54
CA GLY A 206 -0.79 10.62 4.28
C GLY A 206 -0.44 11.81 3.41
N ALA A 207 -0.08 11.57 2.17
CA ALA A 207 0.18 12.60 1.19
C ALA A 207 -0.19 12.14 -0.23
N LEU A 208 -0.57 13.09 -1.06
CA LEU A 208 -0.64 12.96 -2.50
C LEU A 208 0.46 13.82 -3.13
N TYR A 209 1.35 13.20 -3.88
CA TYR A 209 2.22 13.92 -4.80
C TYR A 209 1.39 14.32 -6.03
N ILE A 210 1.52 15.57 -6.44
CA ILE A 210 0.87 16.14 -7.62
C ILE A 210 1.95 16.85 -8.42
N ARG A 211 2.32 16.30 -9.58
CA ARG A 211 3.33 16.91 -10.45
C ARG A 211 2.91 18.32 -10.84
N LYS A 212 3.86 19.25 -10.80
CA LYS A 212 3.64 20.64 -11.20
C LYS A 212 3.04 20.69 -12.62
N GLY A 213 1.93 21.39 -12.75
CA GLY A 213 1.16 21.52 -14.00
C GLY A 213 -0.02 20.56 -14.12
N ILE A 214 -0.15 19.58 -13.24
CA ILE A 214 -1.38 18.79 -13.09
C ILE A 214 -2.37 19.60 -12.28
N ASP A 215 -3.55 19.80 -12.83
CA ASP A 215 -4.64 20.55 -12.25
C ASP A 215 -5.73 19.60 -11.75
N ILE A 216 -6.04 19.65 -10.44
CA ILE A 216 -7.08 18.84 -9.81
C ILE A 216 -8.09 19.69 -9.04
N ASN A 217 -9.33 19.21 -8.96
CA ASN A 217 -10.34 19.83 -8.11
C ASN A 217 -10.20 19.36 -6.65
N PRO A 218 -10.42 20.26 -5.67
CA PRO A 218 -10.46 19.87 -4.26
C PRO A 218 -11.72 19.02 -3.97
N ILE A 219 -11.57 17.92 -3.21
CA ILE A 219 -12.72 17.10 -2.79
C ILE A 219 -13.20 17.44 -1.37
N ILE A 220 -12.37 18.12 -0.56
CA ILE A 220 -12.71 18.59 0.78
C ILE A 220 -12.69 20.11 0.80
N LEU A 221 -13.89 20.70 0.79
CA LEU A 221 -14.07 22.15 0.72
C LEU A 221 -14.13 22.77 2.13
N GLY A 222 -13.70 24.04 2.26
CA GLY A 222 -13.72 24.77 3.53
C GLY A 222 -12.78 25.97 3.57
N GLY A 223 -11.93 26.08 4.58
CA GLY A 223 -11.12 27.25 4.89
C GLY A 223 -9.87 27.48 4.00
N GLY A 224 -9.68 26.71 2.93
CA GLY A 224 -8.63 26.93 1.94
C GLY A 224 -7.22 26.51 2.36
N GLN A 225 -7.08 25.66 3.38
CA GLN A 225 -5.79 25.07 3.75
C GLN A 225 -5.21 24.25 2.59
N GLU A 226 -3.94 23.87 2.70
CA GLU A 226 -3.23 23.13 1.63
C GLU A 226 -3.41 23.79 0.25
N HIS A 227 -3.21 25.12 0.18
CA HIS A 227 -3.36 25.92 -1.05
C HIS A 227 -4.75 25.82 -1.70
N GLY A 228 -5.80 25.57 -0.92
CA GLY A 228 -7.18 25.42 -1.38
C GLY A 228 -7.53 24.02 -1.87
N LEU A 229 -6.58 23.09 -1.91
CA LEU A 229 -6.78 21.72 -2.41
C LEU A 229 -7.33 20.77 -1.34
N ARG A 230 -7.11 21.08 -0.05
CA ARG A 230 -7.62 20.24 1.04
C ARG A 230 -7.88 21.09 2.29
N SER A 231 -9.11 21.42 2.53
CA SER A 231 -9.51 22.26 3.65
C SER A 231 -9.55 21.47 4.98
N GLY A 232 -9.46 22.21 6.09
CA GLY A 232 -9.47 21.71 7.45
C GLY A 232 -8.14 21.95 8.17
N THR A 233 -8.20 22.28 9.46
CA THR A 233 -7.02 22.56 10.28
C THR A 233 -6.04 21.39 10.21
N GLU A 234 -4.79 21.70 9.97
CA GLU A 234 -3.73 20.71 9.74
C GLU A 234 -3.39 19.96 11.05
N ASN A 235 -3.25 18.65 10.97
CA ASN A 235 -2.88 17.78 12.07
C ASN A 235 -1.36 17.83 12.31
N VAL A 236 -0.89 18.91 12.95
CA VAL A 236 0.55 19.25 13.08
C VAL A 236 1.38 18.10 13.62
N ALA A 237 0.92 17.46 14.70
CA ALA A 237 1.66 16.39 15.34
C ALA A 237 1.87 15.18 14.40
N ASN A 238 0.80 14.75 13.72
CA ASN A 238 0.89 13.63 12.79
C ASN A 238 1.66 13.99 11.52
N ILE A 239 1.57 15.23 11.05
CA ILE A 239 2.37 15.73 9.91
C ILE A 239 3.86 15.68 10.25
N VAL A 240 4.26 16.14 11.44
CA VAL A 240 5.64 16.08 11.90
C VAL A 240 6.11 14.64 12.04
N GLY A 241 5.28 13.76 12.62
CA GLY A 241 5.57 12.33 12.71
C GLY A 241 5.76 11.69 11.33
N PHE A 242 4.91 12.03 10.35
CA PHE A 242 5.05 11.55 8.98
C PHE A 242 6.33 12.04 8.32
N GLY A 243 6.66 13.33 8.46
CA GLY A 243 7.93 13.89 7.98
C GLY A 243 9.13 13.14 8.56
N LYS A 244 9.13 12.89 9.88
CA LYS A 244 10.22 12.14 10.56
C LYS A 244 10.28 10.68 10.08
N ALA A 245 9.16 10.01 9.88
CA ALA A 245 9.13 8.66 9.31
C ALA A 245 9.73 8.63 7.89
N CYS A 246 9.41 9.61 7.05
CA CYS A 246 9.99 9.76 5.71
C CYS A 246 11.50 10.01 5.76
N GLU A 247 11.97 10.85 6.68
CA GLU A 247 13.41 11.10 6.89
C GLU A 247 14.16 9.81 7.24
N LEU A 248 13.68 9.05 8.24
CA LEU A 248 14.26 7.78 8.65
C LEU A 248 14.23 6.73 7.52
N ALA A 249 13.10 6.63 6.82
CA ALA A 249 12.97 5.73 5.68
C ALA A 249 13.96 6.07 4.56
N LYS A 250 14.19 7.37 4.27
CA LYS A 250 15.16 7.82 3.27
C LYS A 250 16.60 7.52 3.66
N LEU A 251 16.96 7.83 4.91
CA LEU A 251 18.32 7.63 5.44
C LEU A 251 18.74 6.16 5.43
N ASN A 252 17.82 5.26 5.78
CA ASN A 252 18.10 3.84 5.96
C ASN A 252 17.54 2.95 4.82
N LEU A 253 17.15 3.54 3.68
CA LEU A 253 16.40 2.83 2.65
C LEU A 253 17.10 1.54 2.17
N SER A 254 18.38 1.60 1.84
CA SER A 254 19.15 0.46 1.36
C SER A 254 19.25 -0.66 2.39
N ASP A 255 19.54 -0.31 3.64
CA ASP A 255 19.69 -1.28 4.72
C ASP A 255 18.36 -1.92 5.08
N ASN A 256 17.28 -1.13 5.13
CA ASN A 256 15.92 -1.60 5.37
C ASN A 256 15.45 -2.58 4.28
N ILE A 257 15.71 -2.27 3.02
CA ILE A 257 15.40 -3.15 1.88
C ILE A 257 16.17 -4.46 2.01
N SER A 258 17.48 -4.38 2.24
CA SER A 258 18.36 -5.55 2.37
C SER A 258 17.93 -6.45 3.54
N HIS A 259 17.64 -5.85 4.69
CA HIS A 259 17.15 -6.55 5.89
C HIS A 259 15.83 -7.29 5.61
N MET A 260 14.81 -6.59 5.13
CA MET A 260 13.50 -7.17 4.85
C MET A 260 13.59 -8.25 3.78
N LYS A 261 14.34 -8.01 2.70
CA LYS A 261 14.52 -8.98 1.61
C LYS A 261 15.19 -10.25 2.11
N LYS A 262 16.29 -10.14 2.88
CA LYS A 262 17.00 -11.29 3.46
C LYS A 262 16.07 -12.14 4.33
N LEU A 263 15.30 -11.51 5.19
CA LEU A 263 14.36 -12.21 6.07
C LEU A 263 13.20 -12.83 5.30
N ARG A 264 12.65 -12.13 4.30
CA ARG A 264 11.60 -12.67 3.43
C ARG A 264 12.08 -13.88 2.64
N ASP A 265 13.25 -13.78 2.01
CA ASP A 265 13.79 -14.88 1.20
C ASP A 265 14.08 -16.11 2.08
N TYR A 266 14.57 -15.89 3.30
CA TYR A 266 14.76 -16.95 4.29
C TYR A 266 13.44 -17.60 4.71
N LEU A 267 12.42 -16.80 5.01
CA LEU A 267 11.06 -17.27 5.34
C LEU A 267 10.46 -18.11 4.20
N VAL A 268 10.53 -17.60 2.97
CA VAL A 268 10.01 -18.28 1.78
C VAL A 268 10.71 -19.63 1.56
N ALA A 269 12.04 -19.64 1.56
CA ALA A 269 12.81 -20.86 1.36
C ALA A 269 12.51 -21.92 2.43
N LYS A 270 12.37 -21.49 3.68
CA LYS A 270 12.13 -22.40 4.80
C LYS A 270 10.70 -22.97 4.77
N ILE A 271 9.68 -22.15 4.50
CA ILE A 271 8.29 -22.62 4.36
C ILE A 271 8.18 -23.65 3.22
N LEU A 272 8.68 -23.32 2.03
CA LEU A 272 8.58 -24.21 0.85
C LEU A 272 9.35 -25.53 1.02
N ARG A 273 10.43 -25.53 1.81
CA ARG A 273 11.20 -26.75 2.11
C ARG A 273 10.55 -27.62 3.18
N GLU A 274 9.96 -27.01 4.22
CA GLU A 274 9.55 -27.73 5.43
C GLU A 274 8.07 -28.05 5.51
N ILE A 275 7.25 -27.38 4.72
CA ILE A 275 5.78 -27.56 4.73
C ILE A 275 5.35 -27.98 3.31
N PRO A 276 4.92 -29.23 3.09
CA PRO A 276 4.50 -29.68 1.78
C PRO A 276 3.18 -29.03 1.33
N SER A 277 2.89 -29.08 0.04
CA SER A 277 1.67 -28.56 -0.57
C SER A 277 1.41 -27.09 -0.23
N VAL A 278 2.47 -26.27 -0.30
CA VAL A 278 2.43 -24.80 -0.18
C VAL A 278 2.91 -24.17 -1.47
N ILE A 279 2.23 -23.12 -1.93
CA ILE A 279 2.53 -22.37 -3.14
C ILE A 279 2.88 -20.94 -2.73
N LEU A 280 3.99 -20.38 -3.25
CA LEU A 280 4.28 -18.96 -3.16
C LEU A 280 3.48 -18.21 -4.24
N ASN A 281 2.66 -17.25 -3.86
CA ASN A 281 1.82 -16.47 -4.77
C ASN A 281 2.50 -15.17 -5.17
N GLY A 282 2.14 -14.66 -6.38
CA GLY A 282 2.69 -13.43 -6.95
C GLY A 282 4.04 -13.62 -7.63
N HIS A 283 4.63 -12.53 -8.13
CA HIS A 283 5.88 -12.57 -8.87
C HIS A 283 7.06 -12.92 -7.94
N VAL A 284 7.94 -13.80 -8.37
CA VAL A 284 9.06 -14.28 -7.52
C VAL A 284 10.13 -13.21 -7.30
N GLU A 285 10.51 -12.48 -8.35
CA GLU A 285 11.58 -11.48 -8.33
C GLU A 285 11.04 -10.05 -8.15
N ASN A 286 10.10 -9.63 -9.02
CA ASN A 286 9.48 -8.30 -8.97
C ASN A 286 8.45 -8.23 -7.83
N ARG A 287 8.96 -8.23 -6.61
CA ARG A 287 8.17 -8.31 -5.37
C ARG A 287 8.68 -7.31 -4.35
N LEU A 288 7.76 -6.72 -3.58
CA LEU A 288 8.10 -5.92 -2.40
C LEU A 288 9.01 -6.72 -1.45
N PRO A 289 10.06 -6.10 -0.89
CA PRO A 289 11.05 -6.82 -0.10
C PRO A 289 10.52 -7.45 1.20
N ASN A 290 9.37 -6.98 1.66
CA ASN A 290 8.79 -7.40 2.93
C ASN A 290 7.61 -8.36 2.81
N ASN A 291 7.14 -8.69 1.60
CA ASN A 291 5.91 -9.43 1.41
C ASN A 291 6.18 -10.89 1.00
N ALA A 292 5.56 -11.83 1.72
CA ALA A 292 5.48 -13.23 1.36
C ALA A 292 4.02 -13.69 1.48
N HIS A 293 3.39 -14.03 0.35
CA HIS A 293 2.03 -14.52 0.30
C HIS A 293 2.02 -15.96 -0.20
N PHE A 294 1.30 -16.83 0.53
CA PHE A 294 1.26 -18.27 0.26
C PHE A 294 -0.18 -18.77 0.13
N THR A 295 -0.32 -19.88 -0.58
CA THR A 295 -1.48 -20.77 -0.50
C THR A 295 -1.05 -22.07 0.20
N PHE A 296 -1.70 -22.40 1.30
CA PHE A 296 -1.57 -23.67 2.01
C PHE A 296 -2.73 -24.57 1.57
N LEU A 297 -2.49 -25.52 0.67
CA LEU A 297 -3.54 -26.42 0.18
C LEU A 297 -4.05 -27.33 1.30
N GLY A 298 -5.36 -27.54 1.32
CA GLY A 298 -6.04 -28.43 2.26
C GLY A 298 -6.36 -27.82 3.64
N VAL A 299 -6.12 -26.51 3.84
CA VAL A 299 -6.50 -25.77 5.05
C VAL A 299 -7.17 -24.44 4.70
N ALA A 300 -7.93 -23.88 5.64
CA ALA A 300 -8.43 -22.51 5.50
C ALA A 300 -7.43 -21.52 6.13
N GLY A 301 -7.15 -20.42 5.41
CA GLY A 301 -6.24 -19.37 5.87
C GLY A 301 -6.74 -18.68 7.15
N GLU A 302 -8.04 -18.55 7.32
CA GLU A 302 -8.64 -18.02 8.55
C GLU A 302 -8.32 -18.91 9.77
N ASP A 303 -8.44 -20.23 9.61
CA ASP A 303 -8.07 -21.18 10.68
C ASP A 303 -6.58 -21.09 11.00
N LEU A 304 -5.72 -20.93 9.97
CA LEU A 304 -4.28 -20.70 10.18
C LEU A 304 -4.03 -19.44 11.00
N ILE A 305 -4.70 -18.32 10.68
CA ILE A 305 -4.53 -17.06 11.42
C ILE A 305 -4.98 -17.20 12.87
N ILE A 306 -6.14 -17.80 13.12
CA ILE A 306 -6.66 -18.02 14.47
C ILE A 306 -5.67 -18.87 15.28
N LYS A 307 -5.18 -19.95 14.68
CA LYS A 307 -4.20 -20.81 15.34
C LYS A 307 -2.85 -20.13 15.58
N LEU A 308 -2.37 -19.34 14.63
CA LEU A 308 -1.14 -18.56 14.79
C LEU A 308 -1.26 -17.53 15.92
N ASP A 309 -2.41 -16.87 16.05
CA ASP A 309 -2.69 -15.90 17.12
C ASP A 309 -2.66 -16.56 18.50
N GLU A 310 -3.17 -17.81 18.66
CA GLU A 310 -3.04 -18.60 19.90
C GLU A 310 -1.57 -18.79 20.33
N TYR A 311 -0.63 -18.81 19.37
CA TYR A 311 0.82 -18.86 19.61
C TYR A 311 1.49 -17.47 19.64
N GLY A 312 0.71 -16.38 19.63
CA GLY A 312 1.23 -15.02 19.66
C GLY A 312 1.86 -14.54 18.35
N ILE A 313 1.43 -15.08 17.21
CA ILE A 313 1.88 -14.68 15.87
C ILE A 313 0.74 -14.00 15.12
N ALA A 314 0.88 -12.70 14.84
CA ALA A 314 -0.08 -11.92 14.06
C ALA A 314 0.23 -12.02 12.56
N ALA A 315 -0.76 -12.46 11.77
CA ALA A 315 -0.70 -12.61 10.31
C ALA A 315 -2.05 -12.23 9.66
N SER A 316 -2.17 -12.31 8.34
CA SER A 316 -3.41 -11.97 7.61
C SER A 316 -3.64 -12.93 6.43
N THR A 317 -4.89 -13.05 5.93
CA THR A 317 -5.19 -13.73 4.65
C THR A 317 -4.90 -12.85 3.42
N GLY A 318 -4.51 -11.59 3.61
CA GLY A 318 -4.32 -10.64 2.50
C GLY A 318 -5.49 -9.66 2.38
N SER A 319 -6.72 -10.13 2.42
CA SER A 319 -7.95 -9.31 2.41
C SER A 319 -8.39 -8.85 3.81
N ALA A 320 -7.47 -8.30 4.61
CA ALA A 320 -7.73 -7.89 5.99
C ALA A 320 -8.94 -6.92 6.18
N CYS A 321 -9.31 -6.18 5.13
CA CYS A 321 -10.46 -5.26 5.15
C CYS A 321 -11.82 -5.95 4.97
N SER A 322 -11.86 -7.24 4.58
CA SER A 322 -13.09 -7.99 4.31
C SER A 322 -13.57 -8.87 5.49
N VAL A 323 -12.99 -8.73 6.68
CA VAL A 323 -13.35 -9.49 7.89
C VAL A 323 -14.86 -9.42 8.21
N HIS A 324 -15.53 -8.33 7.83
CA HIS A 324 -16.99 -8.20 8.02
C HIS A 324 -17.84 -8.76 6.88
N THR A 325 -17.26 -9.17 5.74
CA THR A 325 -18.05 -9.52 4.54
C THR A 325 -17.80 -10.93 4.00
N GLN A 326 -16.89 -11.73 4.58
CA GLN A 326 -16.52 -13.09 4.09
C GLN A 326 -16.27 -13.17 2.57
N LYS A 327 -15.82 -12.07 1.95
CA LYS A 327 -15.55 -12.07 0.51
C LYS A 327 -14.17 -12.66 0.23
N ALA A 328 -14.14 -13.59 -0.71
CA ALA A 328 -12.90 -14.11 -1.27
C ALA A 328 -12.05 -12.97 -1.86
N SER A 329 -10.72 -13.06 -1.76
CA SER A 329 -9.81 -12.06 -2.32
C SER A 329 -10.10 -11.83 -3.81
N HIS A 330 -10.49 -10.62 -4.17
CA HIS A 330 -10.68 -10.21 -5.56
C HIS A 330 -9.36 -10.24 -6.34
N VAL A 331 -8.23 -10.01 -5.66
CA VAL A 331 -6.88 -10.05 -6.23
C VAL A 331 -6.58 -11.47 -6.72
N LEU A 332 -6.75 -12.47 -5.85
CA LEU A 332 -6.52 -13.87 -6.21
C LEU A 332 -7.50 -14.35 -7.29
N GLN A 333 -8.77 -13.90 -7.24
CA GLN A 333 -9.74 -14.18 -8.29
C GLN A 333 -9.31 -13.60 -9.65
N ALA A 334 -8.86 -12.34 -9.67
CA ALA A 334 -8.36 -11.68 -10.87
C ALA A 334 -7.12 -12.38 -11.47
N MET A 335 -6.29 -12.99 -10.63
CA MET A 335 -5.13 -13.80 -11.04
C MET A 335 -5.51 -15.21 -11.52
N GLY A 336 -6.79 -15.62 -11.46
CA GLY A 336 -7.26 -16.93 -11.92
C GLY A 336 -7.07 -18.07 -10.91
N PHE A 337 -6.90 -17.77 -9.62
CA PHE A 337 -6.75 -18.79 -8.59
C PHE A 337 -8.07 -19.53 -8.34
N SER A 338 -8.00 -20.84 -8.10
CA SER A 338 -9.16 -21.64 -7.73
C SER A 338 -9.68 -21.27 -6.33
N HIS A 339 -10.93 -21.61 -6.05
CA HIS A 339 -11.52 -21.37 -4.72
C HIS A 339 -10.70 -22.01 -3.59
N GLU A 340 -10.18 -23.23 -3.79
CA GLU A 340 -9.30 -23.91 -2.84
C GLU A 340 -8.01 -23.12 -2.57
N GLN A 341 -7.41 -22.57 -3.61
CA GLN A 341 -6.18 -21.76 -3.49
C GLN A 341 -6.45 -20.44 -2.75
N ILE A 342 -7.59 -19.80 -3.03
CA ILE A 342 -8.00 -18.55 -2.37
C ILE A 342 -8.27 -18.80 -0.89
N THR A 343 -9.02 -19.86 -0.58
CA THR A 343 -9.37 -20.23 0.81
C THR A 343 -8.14 -20.50 1.65
N GLY A 344 -7.12 -21.17 1.09
CA GLY A 344 -5.87 -21.52 1.79
C GLY A 344 -4.83 -20.38 1.85
N SER A 345 -5.20 -19.13 1.54
CA SER A 345 -4.25 -18.03 1.46
C SER A 345 -3.79 -17.52 2.83
N LEU A 346 -2.49 -17.21 2.94
CA LEU A 346 -1.86 -16.60 4.11
C LEU A 346 -0.82 -15.57 3.66
N ARG A 347 -0.94 -14.34 4.16
CA ARG A 347 0.05 -13.28 3.96
C ARG A 347 0.90 -13.09 5.20
N LEU A 348 2.20 -13.16 5.04
CA LEU A 348 3.20 -12.86 6.06
C LEU A 348 4.03 -11.65 5.60
N THR A 349 3.97 -10.55 6.32
CA THR A 349 4.68 -9.33 5.94
C THR A 349 5.61 -8.85 7.04
N LEU A 350 6.87 -8.72 6.66
CA LEU A 350 7.97 -8.34 7.54
C LEU A 350 8.08 -6.83 7.71
N GLY A 351 8.68 -6.40 8.78
CA GLY A 351 9.01 -5.01 9.08
C GLY A 351 10.40 -4.86 9.65
N LEU A 352 10.77 -3.63 10.00
CA LEU A 352 12.10 -3.28 10.49
C LEU A 352 12.49 -4.00 11.79
N PHE A 353 11.50 -4.36 12.60
CA PHE A 353 11.71 -4.94 13.93
C PHE A 353 11.67 -6.47 13.95
N ASN A 354 11.47 -7.12 12.79
CA ASN A 354 11.53 -8.57 12.69
C ASN A 354 12.98 -9.06 12.64
N ASN A 355 13.20 -10.31 13.11
CA ASN A 355 14.49 -10.97 13.10
C ASN A 355 14.38 -12.44 12.70
N GLN A 356 15.53 -13.10 12.47
CA GLN A 356 15.58 -14.47 12.01
C GLN A 356 15.00 -15.47 13.02
N GLN A 357 15.20 -15.25 14.33
CA GLN A 357 14.66 -16.13 15.36
C GLN A 357 13.12 -16.16 15.32
N GLN A 358 12.47 -15.00 15.12
CA GLN A 358 11.02 -14.93 14.95
C GLN A 358 10.53 -15.71 13.73
N ILE A 359 11.30 -15.71 12.64
CA ILE A 359 10.97 -16.51 11.45
C ILE A 359 11.10 -18.00 11.74
N ASP A 360 12.16 -18.43 12.42
CA ASP A 360 12.35 -19.83 12.79
C ASP A 360 11.20 -20.34 13.67
N GLU A 361 10.80 -19.56 14.66
CA GLU A 361 9.66 -19.85 15.52
C GLU A 361 8.35 -19.91 14.73
N THR A 362 8.10 -18.92 13.85
CA THR A 362 6.91 -18.88 13.00
C THR A 362 6.81 -20.13 12.11
N VAL A 363 7.89 -20.53 11.45
CA VAL A 363 7.86 -21.70 10.53
C VAL A 363 7.64 -23.00 11.32
N ASN A 364 8.25 -23.14 12.49
CA ASN A 364 8.02 -24.31 13.36
C ASN A 364 6.56 -24.43 13.80
N ILE A 365 5.94 -23.30 14.17
CA ILE A 365 4.52 -23.25 14.57
C ILE A 365 3.63 -23.49 13.35
N LEU A 366 3.88 -22.84 12.20
CA LEU A 366 3.13 -23.07 10.96
C LEU A 366 3.13 -24.54 10.54
N LYS A 367 4.28 -25.20 10.62
CA LYS A 367 4.41 -26.64 10.31
C LYS A 367 3.49 -27.49 11.18
N LYS A 368 3.50 -27.25 12.49
CA LYS A 368 2.65 -27.94 13.48
C LYS A 368 1.18 -27.68 13.18
N VAL A 369 0.78 -26.42 13.11
CA VAL A 369 -0.61 -25.98 12.91
C VAL A 369 -1.17 -26.48 11.57
N THR A 370 -0.39 -26.39 10.50
CA THR A 370 -0.80 -26.91 9.18
C THR A 370 -1.04 -28.41 9.22
N ALA A 371 -0.19 -29.19 9.92
CA ALA A 371 -0.38 -30.63 10.07
C ALA A 371 -1.66 -30.94 10.89
N GLU A 372 -1.90 -30.23 11.98
CA GLU A 372 -3.11 -30.37 12.81
C GLU A 372 -4.38 -30.10 11.98
N LEU A 373 -4.44 -28.98 11.26
CA LEU A 373 -5.60 -28.58 10.47
C LEU A 373 -5.85 -29.55 9.30
N ARG A 374 -4.79 -30.03 8.63
CA ARG A 374 -4.93 -31.03 7.56
C ARG A 374 -5.43 -32.38 8.06
N SER A 375 -5.08 -32.78 9.28
CA SER A 375 -5.54 -34.06 9.86
C SER A 375 -7.06 -34.15 10.02
N VAL A 376 -7.73 -33.02 10.21
CA VAL A 376 -9.20 -32.91 10.35
C VAL A 376 -9.88 -32.35 9.09
N SER A 377 -9.12 -32.01 8.06
CA SER A 377 -9.63 -31.47 6.81
C SER A 377 -10.40 -32.53 6.01
N PRO A 378 -11.47 -32.17 5.28
CA PRO A 378 -12.10 -33.06 4.30
C PRO A 378 -11.15 -33.50 3.17
N PHE A 379 -10.03 -32.80 2.99
CA PHE A 379 -8.98 -33.11 1.99
C PHE A 379 -7.77 -33.86 2.59
N LYS A 380 -7.88 -34.45 3.78
CA LYS A 380 -6.77 -35.11 4.50
C LYS A 380 -6.04 -36.17 3.68
N GLU A 381 -6.76 -36.94 2.86
CA GLU A 381 -6.17 -37.99 2.01
C GLU A 381 -5.32 -37.40 0.86
N LYS A 382 -5.67 -36.21 0.38
CA LYS A 382 -4.97 -35.53 -0.73
C LYS A 382 -3.70 -34.80 -0.27
N TYR A 383 -3.68 -34.31 0.98
CA TYR A 383 -2.63 -33.41 1.49
C TYR A 383 -2.01 -33.90 2.81
N SER A 384 -2.12 -35.19 3.14
CA SER A 384 -1.47 -35.77 4.33
C SER A 384 0.07 -35.61 4.24
N PHE A 385 0.69 -35.37 5.39
CA PHE A 385 2.14 -35.47 5.54
C PHE A 385 2.49 -36.97 5.59
N ASN A 386 3.10 -37.50 4.54
CA ASN A 386 3.82 -38.79 4.59
C ASN A 386 5.26 -38.53 4.98
#